data_c5380d351f4826da03c7b5a961e38389
#
_entry.id   c5380d351f4826da03c7b5a961e38389
#
_cell.length_a   1.000
_cell.length_b   1.000
_cell.length_c   1.000
_cell.angle_alpha   90.00
_cell.angle_beta   90.00
_cell.angle_gamma   90.00
#
_symmetry.space_group_name_H-M   'P 1'
#
loop_
_entity.id
_entity.type
_entity.pdbx_description
1 polymer ?
#
loop_
_entity_poly.entity_id
_entity_poly.type
_entity_poly.pdbx_seq_one_letter_code
_entity_poly.pdbx_strand_id
1 'polypeptide(L)'
;MYSIHLFAGAGGGILADLLLEHVPICAVEIEAYPRRILLQRQLDGILPIFPIWDDVQTFSDKNPDTAEMFRRAKEVRTELVICGGFP
;
A
#
# COMPACT_ATOMS: atom_id res chain seq x y z
N MET A 1 6.86 -11.22 -5.75
CA MET A 1 5.54 -11.25 -5.06
C MET A 1 4.89 -9.88 -5.12
N TYR A 2 3.61 -9.84 -4.84
CA TYR A 2 2.85 -8.59 -4.71
C TYR A 2 2.63 -8.28 -3.23
N SER A 3 2.50 -7.02 -2.87
CA SER A 3 2.38 -6.64 -1.46
C SER A 3 1.29 -5.59 -1.22
N ILE A 4 0.70 -5.67 -0.03
CA ILE A 4 -0.19 -4.65 0.52
C ILE A 4 0.42 -4.19 1.83
N HIS A 5 0.57 -2.89 2.00
CA HIS A 5 1.17 -2.30 3.20
C HIS A 5 0.11 -1.62 4.05
N LEU A 6 -0.21 -2.21 5.19
CA LEU A 6 -1.10 -1.62 6.19
C LEU A 6 -0.24 -0.83 7.19
N PHE A 7 -0.71 0.33 7.59
CA PHE A 7 0.04 1.23 8.49
C PHE A 7 1.42 1.57 7.89
N ALA A 8 1.42 2.01 6.64
CA ALA A 8 2.63 2.09 5.81
C ALA A 8 3.65 3.13 6.29
N GLY A 9 3.25 4.09 7.11
CA GLY A 9 4.13 5.17 7.52
C GLY A 9 4.67 5.95 6.32
N ALA A 10 5.92 6.36 6.39
CA ALA A 10 6.58 7.07 5.29
C ALA A 10 7.18 6.14 4.22
N GLY A 11 6.87 4.85 4.27
CA GLY A 11 7.22 3.92 3.20
C GLY A 11 8.52 3.15 3.38
N GLY A 12 9.07 3.09 4.60
CA GLY A 12 10.29 2.32 4.86
C GLY A 12 10.13 0.83 4.53
N GLY A 13 9.00 0.23 4.92
CA GLY A 13 8.69 -1.16 4.58
C GLY A 13 8.49 -1.37 3.09
N ILE A 14 7.93 -0.37 2.40
CA ILE A 14 7.74 -0.44 0.95
C ILE A 14 9.10 -0.42 0.24
N LEU A 15 10.02 0.42 0.69
CA LEU A 15 11.38 0.44 0.13
C LEU A 15 12.09 -0.89 0.33
N ALA A 16 11.96 -1.50 1.50
CA ALA A 16 12.52 -2.83 1.76
C ALA A 16 11.91 -3.88 0.83
N ASP A 17 10.61 -3.81 0.58
CA ASP A 17 9.89 -4.70 -0.33
C ASP A 17 10.39 -4.58 -1.77
N LEU A 18 10.67 -3.36 -2.22
CA LEU A 18 11.21 -3.12 -3.56
C LEU A 18 12.60 -3.74 -3.71
N LEU A 19 13.41 -3.75 -2.65
CA LEU A 19 14.72 -4.43 -2.66
C LEU A 19 14.57 -5.94 -2.81
N LEU A 20 13.44 -6.51 -2.40
CA LEU A 20 13.10 -7.92 -2.58
C LEU A 20 12.35 -8.17 -3.91
N GLU A 21 12.25 -7.15 -4.75
CA GLU A 21 11.56 -7.21 -6.05
C GLU A 21 10.06 -7.50 -5.92
N HIS A 22 9.46 -7.16 -4.80
CA HIS A 22 8.01 -7.23 -4.63
C HIS A 22 7.33 -6.02 -5.30
N VAL A 23 6.10 -6.21 -5.75
CA VAL A 23 5.32 -5.16 -6.40
C VAL A 23 4.22 -4.69 -5.44
N PRO A 24 4.30 -3.45 -4.91
CA PRO A 24 3.23 -2.92 -4.06
C PRO A 24 1.95 -2.70 -4.86
N ILE A 25 0.82 -3.22 -4.34
CA ILE A 25 -0.50 -3.02 -4.94
C ILE A 25 -1.16 -1.77 -4.38
N CYS A 26 -1.07 -1.59 -3.06
CA CYS A 26 -1.63 -0.43 -2.37
C CYS A 26 -1.01 -0.29 -1.00
N ALA A 27 -1.24 0.87 -0.39
CA ALA A 27 -0.85 1.15 0.98
C ALA A 27 -2.02 1.78 1.73
N VAL A 28 -2.08 1.57 3.03
CA VAL A 28 -3.05 2.20 3.92
C VAL A 28 -2.30 2.94 5.02
N GLU A 29 -2.54 4.24 5.15
CA GLU A 29 -1.90 5.07 6.17
C GLU A 29 -2.86 6.16 6.64
N ILE A 30 -3.23 6.14 7.91
CA ILE A 30 -4.20 7.08 8.47
C ILE A 30 -3.60 8.47 8.74
N GLU A 31 -2.31 8.53 9.06
CA GLU A 31 -1.67 9.78 9.40
C GLU A 31 -1.41 10.62 8.14
N ALA A 32 -1.83 11.89 8.17
CA ALA A 32 -1.73 12.77 7.01
C ALA A 32 -0.29 13.07 6.60
N TYR A 33 0.60 13.24 7.58
CA TYR A 33 1.99 13.58 7.29
C TYR A 33 2.74 12.45 6.57
N PRO A 34 2.72 11.19 7.07
CA PRO A 34 3.32 10.09 6.31
C PRO A 34 2.68 9.86 4.94
N ARG A 35 1.36 10.05 4.81
CA ARG A 35 0.71 9.94 3.49
C ARG A 35 1.27 10.93 2.49
N ARG A 36 1.50 12.18 2.92
CA ARG A 36 2.09 13.20 2.05
C ARG A 36 3.50 12.85 1.62
N ILE A 37 4.28 12.24 2.53
CA ILE A 37 5.62 11.77 2.20
C ILE A 37 5.56 10.63 1.17
N LEU A 38 4.64 9.67 1.33
CA LEU A 38 4.44 8.61 0.36
C LEU A 38 4.10 9.17 -1.03
N LEU A 39 3.17 10.11 -1.09
CA LEU A 39 2.77 10.75 -2.34
C LEU A 39 3.94 11.50 -2.97
N GLN A 40 4.72 12.23 -2.16
CA GLN A 40 5.88 12.96 -2.66
C GLN A 40 6.93 12.00 -3.23
N ARG A 41 7.17 10.87 -2.57
CA ARG A 41 8.12 9.87 -3.05
C ARG A 41 7.67 9.23 -4.37
N GLN A 42 6.36 9.07 -4.56
CA GLN A 42 5.82 8.61 -5.84
C GLN A 42 6.04 9.66 -6.93
N LEU A 43 5.78 10.94 -6.62
CA LEU A 43 6.01 12.04 -7.57
C LEU A 43 7.50 12.16 -7.93
N ASP A 44 8.39 11.93 -6.98
CA ASP A 44 9.84 12.00 -7.19
C ASP A 44 10.40 10.74 -7.90
N GLY A 45 9.57 9.73 -8.15
CA GLY A 45 10.00 8.50 -8.79
C GLY A 45 10.76 7.54 -7.88
N ILE A 46 10.79 7.80 -6.56
CA ILE A 46 11.45 6.92 -5.57
C ILE A 46 10.59 5.68 -5.33
N LEU A 47 9.27 5.84 -5.29
CA LEU A 47 8.32 4.75 -5.16
C LEU A 47 7.50 4.61 -6.44
N PRO A 48 7.07 3.38 -6.80
CA PRO A 48 6.13 3.20 -7.90
C PRO A 48 4.78 3.81 -7.57
N ILE A 49 3.95 4.01 -8.59
CA ILE A 49 2.61 4.56 -8.42
C ILE A 49 1.66 3.42 -8.04
N PHE A 50 1.03 3.54 -6.89
CA PHE A 50 0.00 2.62 -6.40
C PHE A 50 -1.00 3.43 -5.55
N PRO A 51 -2.26 2.95 -5.39
CA PRO A 51 -3.24 3.64 -4.57
C PRO A 51 -2.84 3.70 -3.09
N ILE A 52 -3.11 4.83 -2.45
CA ILE A 52 -2.89 5.03 -1.01
C ILE A 52 -4.24 5.35 -0.39
N TRP A 53 -4.69 4.52 0.54
CA TRP A 53 -5.94 4.69 1.28
C TRP A 53 -5.66 5.23 2.68
N ASP A 54 -6.59 5.98 3.24
CA ASP A 54 -6.36 6.73 4.47
C ASP A 54 -6.84 6.04 5.75
N ASP A 55 -7.74 5.07 5.67
CA ASP A 55 -8.33 4.48 6.88
C ASP A 55 -8.53 2.97 6.72
N VAL A 56 -7.82 2.19 7.51
CA VAL A 56 -7.93 0.73 7.49
C VAL A 56 -9.34 0.26 7.86
N GLN A 57 -10.08 1.02 8.66
CA GLN A 57 -11.44 0.65 9.06
C GLN A 57 -12.43 0.71 7.89
N THR A 58 -12.16 1.54 6.89
CA THR A 58 -12.98 1.65 5.68
C THR A 58 -12.37 0.92 4.49
N PHE A 59 -11.22 0.29 4.68
CA PHE A 59 -10.55 -0.50 3.67
C PHE A 59 -11.24 -1.87 3.58
N SER A 60 -12.19 -1.99 2.64
CA SER A 60 -13.08 -3.14 2.55
C SER A 60 -13.40 -3.45 1.08
N ASP A 61 -13.64 -4.73 0.79
CA ASP A 61 -14.11 -5.17 -0.52
C ASP A 61 -15.53 -4.68 -0.83
N LYS A 62 -16.28 -4.27 0.20
CA LYS A 62 -17.64 -3.73 0.07
C LYS A 62 -17.65 -2.22 -0.12
N ASN A 63 -16.53 -1.54 0.11
CA ASN A 63 -16.41 -0.11 -0.11
C ASN A 63 -16.08 0.13 -1.59
N PRO A 64 -16.95 0.85 -2.34
CA PRO A 64 -16.70 1.07 -3.78
C PRO A 64 -15.35 1.73 -4.07
N ASP A 65 -14.87 2.58 -3.15
CA ASP A 65 -13.61 3.30 -3.35
C ASP A 65 -12.37 2.41 -3.19
N THR A 66 -12.50 1.29 -2.48
CA THR A 66 -11.39 0.35 -2.25
C THR A 66 -11.60 -1.00 -2.93
N ALA A 67 -12.76 -1.22 -3.54
CA ALA A 67 -13.11 -2.50 -4.15
C ALA A 67 -12.09 -2.94 -5.23
N GLU A 68 -11.57 -2.01 -6.01
CA GLU A 68 -10.58 -2.30 -7.05
C GLU A 68 -9.28 -2.85 -6.48
N MET A 69 -8.83 -2.31 -5.33
CA MET A 69 -7.64 -2.81 -4.65
C MET A 69 -7.83 -4.27 -4.22
N PHE A 70 -9.01 -4.57 -3.67
CA PHE A 70 -9.35 -5.95 -3.27
C PHE A 70 -9.48 -6.88 -4.47
N ARG A 71 -10.06 -6.41 -5.57
CA ARG A 71 -10.15 -7.18 -6.80
C ARG A 71 -8.75 -7.57 -7.29
N ARG A 72 -7.85 -6.60 -7.32
CA ARG A 72 -6.47 -6.85 -7.74
C ARG A 72 -5.76 -7.81 -6.79
N ALA A 73 -5.97 -7.67 -5.49
CA ALA A 73 -5.39 -8.57 -4.49
C ALA A 73 -5.86 -10.01 -4.70
N LYS A 74 -7.13 -10.20 -5.03
CA LYS A 74 -7.67 -11.54 -5.33
C LYS A 74 -7.04 -12.16 -6.57
N GLU A 75 -6.74 -11.37 -7.59
CA GLU A 75 -6.09 -11.86 -8.81
C GLU A 75 -4.70 -12.42 -8.55
N VAL A 76 -4.00 -11.87 -7.56
CA VAL A 76 -2.61 -12.24 -7.24
C VAL A 76 -2.47 -12.96 -5.91
N ARG A 77 -3.56 -13.48 -5.35
CA ARG A 77 -3.63 -14.00 -3.96
C ARG A 77 -2.59 -15.08 -3.64
N THR A 78 -2.17 -15.87 -4.61
CA THR A 78 -1.16 -16.91 -4.40
C THR A 78 0.25 -16.37 -4.27
N GLU A 79 0.45 -15.11 -4.63
CA GLU A 79 1.74 -14.42 -4.59
C GLU A 79 1.66 -13.14 -3.75
N LEU A 80 0.68 -13.04 -2.87
CA LEU A 80 0.39 -11.83 -2.08
C LEU A 80 1.01 -11.91 -0.69
N VAL A 81 1.70 -10.83 -0.30
CA VAL A 81 2.21 -10.62 1.05
C VAL A 81 1.51 -9.40 1.65
N ILE A 82 0.99 -9.54 2.86
CA ILE A 82 0.41 -8.41 3.59
C ILE A 82 1.42 -7.99 4.67
N CYS A 83 1.89 -6.76 4.56
CA CYS A 83 2.86 -6.19 5.49
C CYS A 83 2.14 -5.22 6.43
N GLY A 84 2.36 -5.34 7.72
CA GLY A 84 1.80 -4.45 8.71
C GLY A 84 2.89 -3.78 9.53
N GLY A 85 2.94 -2.44 9.50
CA GLY A 85 3.70 -1.66 10.45
C GLY A 85 2.80 -1.30 11.62
N PHE A 86 3.33 -1.26 12.84
CA PHE A 86 2.55 -0.82 14.00
C PHE A 86 2.97 0.60 14.37
N PRO A 87 1.99 1.43 14.76
CA PRO A 87 2.30 2.78 15.22
C PRO A 87 3.10 2.79 16.53
#